data_23a34a60b0ca9eb8196f7c8da983dead
#
_entry.id   23a34a60b0ca9eb8196f7c8da983dead
#
_cell.length_a   1.000
_cell.length_b   1.000
_cell.length_c   1.000
_cell.angle_alpha   90.00
_cell.angle_beta   90.00
_cell.angle_gamma   90.00
#
_symmetry.space_group_name_H-M   'P 1'
#
loop_
_entity.id
_entity.type
_entity.pdbx_description
1 polymer ?
#
loop_
_entity_poly.entity_id
_entity_poly.type
_entity_poly.pdbx_seq_one_letter_code
_entity_poly.pdbx_strand_id
1 'polypeptide(L)'
;MNERLCPAAAPAPGPGPTASANAGANVCPATGAAASVYRAASRPDRRHRWKVLGVGVAANGSFAAAMGGIPATAVQMRNDYALGTGDLGLVLGMIGLGIAVSELPWGMLTDRWGDRRVLLVGLLVTAAALLGLGRWGVPTAHFIPSMPALATGMLTIGVLGGSVNGSSGRAVMRWFHDDERGLAMSVRQCAVPMGGGIGALVLPGAALHFGFGAVFIGLAVACVAAAGMAWLWLLEPPEAPEAPQEPARTTGAATGTRGVRGTPGTLRATGYSPLRDARLLSTALGMAVLCMPQVAVLTFGTVFLHDFAHVSVLTISLTLGAVQTGAAVTRVWSGRFTDKRRNRPAYLRACAIAVGVVFAILGGLVAMLSMRPDWLAHGTPLMIALLIAGGVVASAWHGVAFTELATLAGASRAGTALGIGNTGVFLTMFLTPLTIPLLLSIGGWGLVWAGGLICAALAWPLFVWSHRDRTPT
;
A
#
# COMPACT_ATOMS: atom_id res chain seq x y z
N MET A 1 35.32 -56.73 -11.02
CA MET A 1 34.88 -58.05 -10.48
C MET A 1 33.36 -58.00 -10.32
N ASN A 2 32.76 -58.90 -11.08
CA ASN A 2 31.36 -59.35 -11.10
C ASN A 2 30.27 -58.30 -11.47
N GLU A 3 29.82 -58.21 -12.73
CA GLU A 3 29.09 -59.17 -13.59
C GLU A 3 27.97 -59.93 -12.89
N ARG A 4 26.73 -59.69 -13.36
CA ARG A 4 25.80 -60.73 -13.91
C ARG A 4 24.39 -60.09 -14.07
N LEU A 5 23.90 -60.01 -15.26
CA LEU A 5 23.22 -60.90 -16.19
C LEU A 5 21.68 -60.82 -16.11
N CYS A 6 21.07 -60.41 -17.25
CA CYS A 6 19.66 -60.64 -17.59
C CYS A 6 19.40 -62.13 -17.86
N PRO A 7 18.14 -62.55 -17.85
CA PRO A 7 17.66 -63.46 -18.86
C PRO A 7 16.37 -63.00 -19.55
N ALA A 8 16.36 -63.11 -20.71
CA ALA A 8 15.89 -63.66 -21.95
C ALA A 8 14.38 -64.05 -22.03
N ALA A 9 13.87 -63.69 -23.22
CA ALA A 9 12.52 -63.85 -23.75
C ALA A 9 12.08 -65.30 -24.03
N ALA A 10 10.79 -65.48 -24.17
CA ALA A 10 10.18 -66.53 -24.97
C ALA A 10 8.67 -66.25 -25.29
N PRO A 11 8.02 -66.95 -26.27
CA PRO A 11 7.60 -66.32 -27.52
C PRO A 11 6.05 -66.30 -27.69
N ALA A 12 5.62 -65.68 -28.79
CA ALA A 12 4.23 -65.60 -29.28
C ALA A 12 3.67 -66.89 -29.85
N PRO A 13 2.37 -67.01 -30.00
CA PRO A 13 1.80 -67.65 -31.18
C PRO A 13 0.83 -66.80 -31.96
N GLY A 14 0.85 -66.99 -33.25
CA GLY A 14 0.28 -66.28 -34.38
C GLY A 14 -1.20 -66.65 -34.68
N PRO A 15 -1.62 -66.41 -35.92
CA PRO A 15 -2.73 -65.51 -36.24
C PRO A 15 -4.00 -66.24 -36.76
N GLY A 16 -5.08 -65.43 -36.87
CA GLY A 16 -6.29 -65.83 -37.61
C GLY A 16 -7.18 -64.66 -37.94
N PRO A 17 -7.84 -64.63 -39.08
CA PRO A 17 -8.14 -63.43 -39.83
C PRO A 17 -9.61 -63.01 -39.75
N THR A 18 -9.89 -61.74 -40.09
CA THR A 18 -10.85 -61.32 -41.12
C THR A 18 -11.17 -59.82 -41.02
N ALA A 19 -11.11 -59.26 -42.18
CA ALA A 19 -11.47 -57.96 -42.69
C ALA A 19 -12.68 -57.23 -42.09
N SER A 20 -12.55 -55.91 -41.95
CA SER A 20 -13.49 -54.98 -42.61
C SER A 20 -12.91 -53.57 -42.65
N ALA A 21 -12.96 -52.95 -43.78
CA ALA A 21 -12.58 -51.60 -44.09
C ALA A 21 -13.51 -50.56 -43.38
N ASN A 22 -12.95 -49.50 -42.87
CA ASN A 22 -13.49 -48.18 -43.23
C ASN A 22 -12.57 -47.03 -42.82
N ALA A 23 -12.32 -46.19 -43.81
CA ALA A 23 -12.16 -44.76 -43.84
C ALA A 23 -11.18 -44.08 -42.85
N GLY A 24 -10.11 -43.64 -43.46
CA GLY A 24 -9.16 -42.71 -42.84
C GLY A 24 -9.79 -41.39 -42.42
N ALA A 25 -9.43 -41.00 -41.22
CA ALA A 25 -9.46 -39.60 -40.84
C ALA A 25 -7.99 -39.15 -40.65
N ASN A 26 -7.48 -38.46 -41.62
CA ASN A 26 -6.22 -37.73 -41.51
C ASN A 26 -6.31 -36.72 -40.38
N VAL A 27 -5.76 -37.05 -39.22
CA VAL A 27 -5.51 -36.03 -38.19
C VAL A 27 -4.31 -35.25 -38.64
N CYS A 28 -4.58 -34.02 -39.12
CA CYS A 28 -3.57 -33.05 -39.47
C CYS A 28 -2.65 -32.72 -38.28
N PRO A 29 -1.32 -32.75 -38.41
CA PRO A 29 -0.39 -32.32 -37.37
C PRO A 29 -0.26 -30.81 -37.27
N ALA A 30 -1.29 -30.02 -37.66
CA ALA A 30 -1.24 -28.56 -37.69
C ALA A 30 -1.52 -27.90 -36.32
N THR A 31 -1.96 -28.64 -35.29
CA THR A 31 -2.29 -28.06 -33.98
C THR A 31 -1.09 -27.83 -33.08
N GLY A 32 0.03 -28.51 -33.28
CA GLY A 32 1.25 -28.33 -32.48
C GLY A 32 2.06 -27.08 -32.83
N ALA A 33 2.16 -26.76 -34.12
CA ALA A 33 2.90 -25.61 -34.60
C ALA A 33 2.14 -24.29 -34.32
N ALA A 34 0.83 -24.26 -34.50
CA ALA A 34 0.00 -23.11 -34.15
C ALA A 34 0.01 -22.84 -32.64
N ALA A 35 -0.02 -23.86 -31.79
CA ALA A 35 0.09 -23.71 -30.35
C ALA A 35 1.48 -23.24 -29.88
N SER A 36 2.55 -23.61 -30.59
CA SER A 36 3.90 -23.17 -30.28
C SER A 36 4.16 -21.72 -30.76
N VAL A 37 3.64 -21.32 -31.92
CA VAL A 37 3.68 -19.95 -32.42
C VAL A 37 2.82 -19.03 -31.55
N TYR A 38 1.65 -19.51 -31.10
CA TYR A 38 0.76 -18.79 -30.18
C TYR A 38 1.41 -18.58 -28.80
N ARG A 39 2.17 -19.56 -28.29
CA ARG A 39 2.92 -19.47 -27.04
C ARG A 39 4.16 -18.56 -27.15
N ALA A 40 4.74 -18.41 -28.33
CA ALA A 40 5.90 -17.55 -28.60
C ALA A 40 5.51 -16.06 -28.76
N ALA A 41 4.30 -15.78 -29.29
CA ALA A 41 3.81 -14.42 -29.52
C ALA A 41 3.32 -13.68 -28.26
N SER A 42 3.12 -14.35 -27.13
CA SER A 42 2.51 -13.79 -25.93
C SER A 42 3.42 -13.70 -24.71
N ARG A 43 4.73 -13.91 -24.84
CA ARG A 43 5.65 -13.63 -23.71
C ARG A 43 5.96 -12.14 -23.67
N PRO A 44 5.43 -11.39 -22.67
CA PRO A 44 5.89 -10.02 -22.45
C PRO A 44 7.41 -10.05 -22.30
N ASP A 45 8.09 -9.13 -22.99
CA ASP A 45 9.55 -9.03 -22.90
C ASP A 45 9.95 -9.02 -21.41
N ARG A 46 10.74 -10.02 -21.01
CA ARG A 46 11.17 -10.20 -19.60
C ARG A 46 11.82 -8.95 -19.04
N ARG A 47 12.41 -8.09 -19.88
CA ARG A 47 13.01 -6.83 -19.48
C ARG A 47 11.98 -5.71 -19.35
N HIS A 48 10.92 -5.72 -20.16
CA HIS A 48 9.93 -4.64 -20.16
C HIS A 48 9.09 -4.59 -18.87
N ARG A 49 8.75 -5.73 -18.27
CA ARG A 49 8.01 -5.79 -16.98
C ARG A 49 8.72 -5.05 -15.85
N TRP A 50 10.06 -5.07 -15.81
CA TRP A 50 10.82 -4.31 -14.83
C TRP A 50 10.77 -2.80 -15.04
N LYS A 51 10.64 -2.36 -16.31
CA LYS A 51 10.37 -0.94 -16.63
C LYS A 51 9.01 -0.52 -16.12
N VAL A 52 7.97 -1.36 -16.30
CA VAL A 52 6.61 -1.12 -15.75
C VAL A 52 6.64 -1.05 -14.24
N LEU A 53 7.37 -1.95 -13.57
CA LEU A 53 7.57 -1.89 -12.12
C LEU A 53 8.28 -0.58 -11.72
N GLY A 54 9.33 -0.18 -12.45
CA GLY A 54 10.03 1.08 -12.25
C GLY A 54 9.11 2.30 -12.36
N VAL A 55 8.20 2.31 -13.33
CA VAL A 55 7.14 3.33 -13.44
C VAL A 55 6.23 3.33 -12.22
N GLY A 56 5.78 2.15 -11.78
CA GLY A 56 4.96 2.03 -10.58
C GLY A 56 5.65 2.54 -9.31
N VAL A 57 6.95 2.27 -9.18
CA VAL A 57 7.80 2.77 -8.07
C VAL A 57 7.96 4.29 -8.17
N ALA A 58 8.28 4.83 -9.34
CA ALA A 58 8.46 6.27 -9.54
C ALA A 58 7.16 7.05 -9.27
N ALA A 59 6.03 6.58 -9.78
CA ALA A 59 4.73 7.19 -9.57
C ALA A 59 4.33 7.19 -8.09
N ASN A 60 4.44 6.04 -7.40
CA ASN A 60 4.16 5.99 -5.96
C ASN A 60 5.15 6.82 -5.15
N GLY A 61 6.43 6.78 -5.49
CA GLY A 61 7.48 7.54 -4.80
C GLY A 61 7.28 9.05 -4.92
N SER A 62 6.93 9.55 -6.11
CA SER A 62 6.68 10.99 -6.33
C SER A 62 5.47 11.49 -5.53
N PHE A 63 4.37 10.75 -5.52
CA PHE A 63 3.20 11.11 -4.72
C PHE A 63 3.44 10.93 -3.21
N ALA A 64 4.14 9.87 -2.81
CA ALA A 64 4.50 9.64 -1.42
C ALA A 64 5.48 10.72 -0.88
N ALA A 65 6.33 11.30 -1.74
CA ALA A 65 7.15 12.44 -1.37
C ALA A 65 6.30 13.67 -0.99
N ALA A 66 5.16 13.88 -1.67
CA ALA A 66 4.20 14.91 -1.24
C ALA A 66 3.50 14.51 0.07
N MET A 67 2.97 13.28 0.13
CA MET A 67 2.17 12.78 1.26
C MET A 67 2.95 12.71 2.58
N GLY A 68 4.24 12.33 2.54
CA GLY A 68 5.10 12.24 3.72
C GLY A 68 6.00 13.46 3.93
N GLY A 69 6.37 14.13 2.85
CA GLY A 69 7.29 15.27 2.89
C GLY A 69 6.60 16.60 3.25
N ILE A 70 5.36 16.85 2.79
CA ILE A 70 4.62 18.07 3.19
C ILE A 70 4.39 18.08 4.71
N PRO A 71 3.91 17.01 5.38
CA PRO A 71 3.84 16.99 6.84
C PRO A 71 5.20 17.19 7.54
N ALA A 72 6.30 16.76 6.93
CA ALA A 72 7.63 17.00 7.49
C ALA A 72 8.02 18.48 7.52
N THR A 73 7.38 19.35 6.70
CA THR A 73 7.54 20.81 6.74
C THR A 73 6.57 21.51 7.70
N ALA A 74 5.89 20.78 8.59
CA ALA A 74 4.81 21.28 9.43
C ALA A 74 5.22 22.50 10.28
N VAL A 75 6.46 22.54 10.78
CA VAL A 75 6.99 23.67 11.56
C VAL A 75 7.07 24.92 10.71
N GLN A 76 7.68 24.83 9.52
CA GLN A 76 7.80 25.93 8.57
C GLN A 76 6.42 26.37 8.08
N MET A 77 5.54 25.39 7.76
CA MET A 77 4.16 25.67 7.31
C MET A 77 3.38 26.44 8.37
N ARG A 78 3.48 26.05 9.64
CA ARG A 78 2.83 26.76 10.75
C ARG A 78 3.30 28.22 10.84
N ASN A 79 4.61 28.43 10.71
CA ASN A 79 5.19 29.78 10.84
C ASN A 79 4.87 30.65 9.62
N ASP A 80 5.12 30.15 8.40
CA ASP A 80 5.02 30.93 7.17
C ASP A 80 3.56 31.26 6.80
N TYR A 81 2.63 30.36 7.12
CA TYR A 81 1.19 30.58 6.89
C TYR A 81 0.44 31.08 8.12
N ALA A 82 1.15 31.39 9.22
CA ALA A 82 0.58 31.88 10.49
C ALA A 82 -0.57 30.99 11.02
N LEU A 83 -0.39 29.66 10.97
CA LEU A 83 -1.42 28.69 11.36
C LEU A 83 -1.37 28.39 12.87
N GLY A 84 -2.55 28.28 13.48
CA GLY A 84 -2.70 27.62 14.77
C GLY A 84 -2.45 26.11 14.66
N THR A 85 -2.22 25.44 15.80
CA THR A 85 -2.00 23.98 15.82
C THR A 85 -3.20 23.21 15.28
N GLY A 86 -4.43 23.70 15.55
CA GLY A 86 -5.66 23.11 15.00
C GLY A 86 -5.77 23.27 13.49
N ASP A 87 -5.47 24.46 12.97
CA ASP A 87 -5.48 24.75 11.54
C ASP A 87 -4.44 23.91 10.79
N LEU A 88 -3.25 23.77 11.37
CA LEU A 88 -2.19 22.90 10.84
C LEU A 88 -2.67 21.45 10.74
N GLY A 89 -3.31 20.94 11.80
CA GLY A 89 -3.86 19.59 11.81
C GLY A 89 -4.88 19.37 10.69
N LEU A 90 -5.79 20.34 10.50
CA LEU A 90 -6.78 20.29 9.42
C LEU A 90 -6.10 20.29 8.05
N VAL A 91 -5.19 21.24 7.81
CA VAL A 91 -4.47 21.39 6.53
C VAL A 91 -3.72 20.10 6.16
N LEU A 92 -2.97 19.52 7.10
CA LEU A 92 -2.23 18.26 6.88
C LEU A 92 -3.15 17.07 6.66
N GLY A 93 -4.27 17.02 7.37
CA GLY A 93 -5.26 15.95 7.24
C GLY A 93 -5.97 15.95 5.88
N MET A 94 -6.12 17.11 5.24
CA MET A 94 -6.88 17.25 3.97
C MET A 94 -6.32 16.40 2.83
N ILE A 95 -5.01 16.14 2.78
CA ILE A 95 -4.41 15.22 1.80
C ILE A 95 -5.00 13.82 1.99
N GLY A 96 -5.04 13.33 3.24
CA GLY A 96 -5.60 12.02 3.58
C GLY A 96 -7.09 11.91 3.23
N LEU A 97 -7.87 12.94 3.54
CA LEU A 97 -9.30 13.00 3.16
C LEU A 97 -9.48 12.95 1.64
N GLY A 98 -8.67 13.74 0.91
CA GLY A 98 -8.71 13.76 -0.56
C GLY A 98 -8.47 12.37 -1.16
N ILE A 99 -7.48 11.64 -0.66
CA ILE A 99 -7.20 10.27 -1.11
C ILE A 99 -8.36 9.34 -0.74
N ALA A 100 -8.84 9.40 0.52
CA ALA A 100 -9.90 8.52 1.00
C ALA A 100 -11.19 8.61 0.16
N VAL A 101 -11.60 9.82 -0.22
CA VAL A 101 -12.81 10.03 -1.02
C VAL A 101 -12.62 9.73 -2.50
N SER A 102 -11.39 9.79 -3.01
CA SER A 102 -11.08 9.62 -4.43
C SER A 102 -10.63 8.21 -4.81
N GLU A 103 -10.24 7.37 -3.85
CA GLU A 103 -9.70 6.01 -4.11
C GLU A 103 -10.67 5.16 -4.95
N LEU A 104 -11.96 5.13 -4.57
CA LEU A 104 -12.97 4.37 -5.29
C LEU A 104 -13.28 4.94 -6.68
N PRO A 105 -13.54 6.25 -6.86
CA PRO A 105 -13.69 6.87 -8.17
C PRO A 105 -12.52 6.61 -9.12
N TRP A 106 -11.27 6.75 -8.65
CA TRP A 106 -10.09 6.47 -9.46
C TRP A 106 -9.96 4.99 -9.80
N GLY A 107 -10.33 4.08 -8.88
CA GLY A 107 -10.39 2.64 -9.15
C GLY A 107 -11.34 2.32 -10.30
N MET A 108 -12.58 2.85 -10.25
CA MET A 108 -13.59 2.66 -11.31
C MET A 108 -13.11 3.25 -12.65
N LEU A 109 -12.47 4.41 -12.60
CA LEU A 109 -11.95 5.06 -13.80
C LEU A 109 -10.79 4.25 -14.41
N THR A 110 -9.94 3.64 -13.57
CA THR A 110 -8.87 2.74 -14.00
C THR A 110 -9.43 1.49 -14.71
N ASP A 111 -10.55 0.96 -14.21
CA ASP A 111 -11.22 -0.17 -14.86
C ASP A 111 -11.76 0.19 -16.25
N ARG A 112 -12.23 1.43 -16.43
CA ARG A 112 -12.83 1.89 -17.68
C ARG A 112 -11.84 2.43 -18.71
N TRP A 113 -10.81 3.18 -18.25
CA TRP A 113 -9.89 3.90 -19.15
C TRP A 113 -8.52 3.23 -19.28
N GLY A 114 -8.24 2.21 -18.47
CA GLY A 114 -6.95 1.53 -18.41
C GLY A 114 -5.92 2.21 -17.52
N ASP A 115 -4.92 1.43 -17.14
CA ASP A 115 -3.91 1.83 -16.15
C ASP A 115 -3.05 3.01 -16.63
N ARG A 116 -2.65 2.98 -17.90
CA ARG A 116 -1.76 3.99 -18.50
C ARG A 116 -2.39 5.37 -18.52
N ARG A 117 -3.62 5.48 -19.01
CA ARG A 117 -4.32 6.78 -19.15
C ARG A 117 -4.58 7.40 -17.80
N VAL A 118 -5.10 6.60 -16.84
CA VAL A 118 -5.42 7.09 -15.50
C VAL A 118 -4.15 7.52 -14.76
N LEU A 119 -3.06 6.76 -14.84
CA LEU A 119 -1.81 7.12 -14.21
C LEU A 119 -1.22 8.42 -14.78
N LEU A 120 -1.21 8.57 -16.11
CA LEU A 120 -0.72 9.78 -16.79
C LEU A 120 -1.55 11.00 -16.42
N VAL A 121 -2.86 10.92 -16.59
CA VAL A 121 -3.77 12.03 -16.25
C VAL A 121 -3.62 12.39 -14.78
N GLY A 122 -3.67 11.40 -13.88
CA GLY A 122 -3.56 11.63 -12.45
C GLY A 122 -2.25 12.31 -12.03
N LEU A 123 -1.10 11.87 -12.54
CA LEU A 123 0.20 12.49 -12.26
C LEU A 123 0.28 13.92 -12.81
N LEU A 124 -0.20 14.16 -14.03
CA LEU A 124 -0.14 15.47 -14.66
C LEU A 124 -1.08 16.48 -13.97
N VAL A 125 -2.32 16.08 -13.63
CA VAL A 125 -3.23 17.00 -12.92
C VAL A 125 -2.77 17.24 -11.46
N THR A 126 -2.13 16.24 -10.82
CA THR A 126 -1.49 16.44 -9.50
C THR A 126 -0.33 17.42 -9.62
N ALA A 127 0.52 17.28 -10.64
CA ALA A 127 1.60 18.23 -10.90
C ALA A 127 1.06 19.64 -11.18
N ALA A 128 -0.01 19.78 -11.96
CA ALA A 128 -0.64 21.07 -12.22
C ALA A 128 -1.20 21.71 -10.95
N ALA A 129 -1.84 20.92 -10.07
CA ALA A 129 -2.30 21.41 -8.76
C ALA A 129 -1.15 21.86 -7.87
N LEU A 130 -0.05 21.10 -7.82
CA LEU A 130 1.16 21.46 -7.09
C LEU A 130 1.79 22.74 -7.65
N LEU A 131 1.88 22.91 -8.98
CA LEU A 131 2.35 24.13 -9.61
C LEU A 131 1.43 25.33 -9.30
N GLY A 132 0.11 25.12 -9.31
CA GLY A 132 -0.86 26.13 -8.90
C GLY A 132 -0.65 26.59 -7.46
N LEU A 133 -0.46 25.64 -6.53
CA LEU A 133 -0.12 25.98 -5.15
C LEU A 133 1.24 26.69 -5.04
N GLY A 134 2.24 26.23 -5.78
CA GLY A 134 3.57 26.87 -5.79
C GLY A 134 3.57 28.28 -6.35
N ARG A 135 2.57 28.62 -7.20
CA ARG A 135 2.47 29.96 -7.82
C ARG A 135 1.53 30.92 -7.08
N TRP A 136 0.41 30.41 -6.56
CA TRP A 136 -0.65 31.25 -5.98
C TRP A 136 -0.97 30.94 -4.52
N GLY A 137 -0.57 29.76 -4.03
CA GLY A 137 -0.85 29.31 -2.67
C GLY A 137 0.32 29.48 -1.70
N VAL A 138 1.33 30.29 -2.03
CA VAL A 138 2.50 30.50 -1.16
C VAL A 138 2.47 31.89 -0.51
N PRO A 139 2.97 32.04 0.73
CA PRO A 139 3.13 33.33 1.39
C PRO A 139 4.12 34.19 0.62
N THR A 140 3.79 35.48 0.58
CA THR A 140 4.65 36.56 0.03
C THR A 140 4.77 37.68 1.05
N ALA A 141 5.64 38.65 0.79
CA ALA A 141 5.81 39.81 1.68
C ALA A 141 4.51 40.60 1.95
N HIS A 142 3.52 40.49 1.05
CA HIS A 142 2.28 41.29 1.11
C HIS A 142 1.01 40.47 1.23
N PHE A 143 1.13 39.11 1.18
CA PHE A 143 -0.04 38.24 1.16
C PHE A 143 0.28 36.90 1.78
N ILE A 144 -0.53 36.49 2.75
CA ILE A 144 -0.53 35.13 3.30
C ILE A 144 -1.83 34.47 2.86
N PRO A 145 -1.77 33.33 2.13
CA PRO A 145 -2.96 32.58 1.75
C PRO A 145 -3.80 32.18 2.96
N SER A 146 -5.11 32.29 2.85
CA SER A 146 -6.01 31.90 3.94
C SER A 146 -5.93 30.37 4.20
N MET A 147 -6.12 29.97 5.45
CA MET A 147 -6.15 28.55 5.84
C MET A 147 -7.12 27.73 4.98
N PRO A 148 -8.38 28.16 4.68
CA PRO A 148 -9.27 27.40 3.81
C PRO A 148 -8.73 27.23 2.39
N ALA A 149 -8.02 28.22 1.84
CA ALA A 149 -7.41 28.10 0.51
C ALA A 149 -6.31 27.04 0.50
N LEU A 150 -5.43 27.04 1.52
CA LEU A 150 -4.38 26.03 1.67
C LEU A 150 -4.98 24.64 1.89
N ALA A 151 -5.97 24.51 2.78
CA ALA A 151 -6.67 23.27 3.05
C ALA A 151 -7.33 22.68 1.79
N THR A 152 -7.98 23.54 0.97
CA THR A 152 -8.57 23.14 -0.31
C THR A 152 -7.48 22.69 -1.30
N GLY A 153 -6.34 23.36 -1.33
CA GLY A 153 -5.19 22.94 -2.12
C GLY A 153 -4.67 21.57 -1.72
N MET A 154 -4.53 21.30 -0.42
CA MET A 154 -4.10 19.99 0.10
C MET A 154 -5.13 18.89 -0.21
N LEU A 155 -6.43 19.18 -0.06
CA LEU A 155 -7.51 18.29 -0.47
C LEU A 155 -7.41 17.94 -1.96
N THR A 156 -7.21 18.95 -2.80
CA THR A 156 -7.09 18.79 -4.26
C THR A 156 -5.90 17.89 -4.62
N ILE A 157 -4.73 18.11 -4.00
CA ILE A 157 -3.56 17.22 -4.18
C ILE A 157 -3.92 15.78 -3.78
N GLY A 158 -4.61 15.58 -2.65
CA GLY A 158 -5.05 14.27 -2.20
C GLY A 158 -6.01 13.60 -3.19
N VAL A 159 -7.04 14.32 -3.64
CA VAL A 159 -8.05 13.83 -4.60
C VAL A 159 -7.39 13.42 -5.93
N LEU A 160 -6.50 14.22 -6.46
CA LEU A 160 -5.87 13.96 -7.75
C LEU A 160 -4.78 12.87 -7.64
N GLY A 161 -3.99 12.91 -6.57
CA GLY A 161 -2.91 11.97 -6.31
C GLY A 161 -3.38 10.55 -5.94
N GLY A 162 -4.61 10.40 -5.42
CA GLY A 162 -5.22 9.09 -5.16
C GLY A 162 -5.28 8.17 -6.39
N SER A 163 -5.26 8.75 -7.60
CA SER A 163 -5.17 8.00 -8.87
C SER A 163 -3.97 7.06 -8.98
N VAL A 164 -2.87 7.38 -8.30
CA VAL A 164 -1.59 6.66 -8.42
C VAL A 164 -1.66 5.26 -7.80
N ASN A 165 -2.38 5.09 -6.69
CA ASN A 165 -2.40 3.82 -5.95
C ASN A 165 -3.01 2.67 -6.77
N GLY A 166 -4.25 2.85 -7.24
CA GLY A 166 -4.98 1.84 -7.99
C GLY A 166 -4.35 1.53 -9.33
N SER A 167 -4.07 2.57 -10.14
CA SER A 167 -3.58 2.42 -11.51
C SER A 167 -2.19 1.79 -11.59
N SER A 168 -1.23 2.23 -10.75
CA SER A 168 0.12 1.65 -10.73
C SER A 168 0.13 0.22 -10.18
N GLY A 169 -0.75 -0.10 -9.22
CA GLY A 169 -0.88 -1.45 -8.67
C GLY A 169 -1.41 -2.44 -9.70
N ARG A 170 -2.47 -2.07 -10.42
CA ARG A 170 -3.06 -2.88 -11.48
C ARG A 170 -2.09 -3.09 -12.63
N ALA A 171 -1.36 -2.06 -13.06
CA ALA A 171 -0.33 -2.18 -14.08
C ALA A 171 0.71 -3.24 -13.73
N VAL A 172 1.26 -3.22 -12.49
CA VAL A 172 2.21 -4.25 -12.03
C VAL A 172 1.58 -5.64 -12.05
N MET A 173 0.34 -5.80 -11.55
CA MET A 173 -0.34 -7.10 -11.52
C MET A 173 -0.58 -7.69 -12.90
N ARG A 174 -0.78 -6.88 -13.94
CA ARG A 174 -1.00 -7.34 -15.32
C ARG A 174 0.29 -7.80 -16.01
N TRP A 175 1.45 -7.27 -15.62
CA TRP A 175 2.75 -7.55 -16.25
C TRP A 175 3.55 -8.66 -15.58
N PHE A 176 3.24 -9.02 -14.33
CA PHE A 176 3.94 -10.06 -13.59
C PHE A 176 3.10 -11.33 -13.48
N HIS A 177 3.76 -12.49 -13.59
CA HIS A 177 3.14 -13.79 -13.37
C HIS A 177 2.80 -14.00 -11.90
N ASP A 178 1.89 -14.92 -11.60
CA ASP A 178 1.36 -15.16 -10.25
C ASP A 178 2.43 -15.49 -9.21
N ASP A 179 3.48 -16.20 -9.62
CA ASP A 179 4.64 -16.57 -8.78
C ASP A 179 5.57 -15.39 -8.45
N GLU A 180 5.57 -14.32 -9.25
CA GLU A 180 6.42 -13.14 -9.07
C GLU A 180 5.65 -11.89 -8.61
N ARG A 181 4.32 -11.90 -8.66
CA ARG A 181 3.46 -10.76 -8.27
C ARG A 181 3.70 -10.29 -6.84
N GLY A 182 3.91 -11.23 -5.92
CA GLY A 182 4.20 -10.91 -4.52
C GLY A 182 5.44 -10.05 -4.35
N LEU A 183 6.54 -10.44 -5.00
CA LEU A 183 7.78 -9.66 -4.98
C LEU A 183 7.60 -8.29 -5.63
N ALA A 184 6.98 -8.24 -6.83
CA ALA A 184 6.78 -7.01 -7.56
C ALA A 184 5.92 -6.00 -6.77
N MET A 185 4.84 -6.47 -6.14
CA MET A 185 4.00 -5.63 -5.28
C MET A 185 4.72 -5.17 -4.02
N SER A 186 5.56 -6.01 -3.42
CA SER A 186 6.38 -5.63 -2.26
C SER A 186 7.38 -4.53 -2.62
N VAL A 187 8.08 -4.65 -3.76
CA VAL A 187 9.00 -3.62 -4.27
C VAL A 187 8.25 -2.31 -4.54
N ARG A 188 7.07 -2.39 -5.19
CA ARG A 188 6.24 -1.22 -5.42
C ARG A 188 5.81 -0.55 -4.10
N GLN A 189 5.41 -1.31 -3.09
CA GLN A 189 4.97 -0.79 -1.80
C GLN A 189 6.09 -0.15 -0.97
N CYS A 190 7.36 -0.52 -1.21
CA CYS A 190 8.50 0.17 -0.60
C CYS A 190 8.69 1.59 -1.14
N ALA A 191 8.14 1.91 -2.33
CA ALA A 191 8.19 3.26 -2.88
C ALA A 191 7.49 4.30 -1.97
N VAL A 192 6.46 3.89 -1.21
CA VAL A 192 5.72 4.79 -0.30
C VAL A 192 6.61 5.29 0.84
N PRO A 193 7.21 4.45 1.70
CA PRO A 193 8.12 4.94 2.73
C PRO A 193 9.40 5.56 2.16
N MET A 194 9.90 5.07 1.01
CA MET A 194 11.08 5.68 0.38
C MET A 194 10.81 7.10 -0.13
N GLY A 195 9.70 7.30 -0.85
CA GLY A 195 9.29 8.62 -1.32
C GLY A 195 9.03 9.59 -0.16
N GLY A 196 8.27 9.13 0.85
CA GLY A 196 8.03 9.91 2.07
C GLY A 196 9.32 10.24 2.83
N GLY A 197 10.28 9.30 2.90
CA GLY A 197 11.59 9.53 3.51
C GLY A 197 12.43 10.55 2.76
N ILE A 198 12.48 10.48 1.43
CA ILE A 198 13.15 11.50 0.60
C ILE A 198 12.49 12.86 0.81
N GLY A 199 11.14 12.92 0.80
CA GLY A 199 10.40 14.13 1.10
C GLY A 199 10.74 14.69 2.48
N ALA A 200 10.75 13.87 3.51
CA ALA A 200 11.08 14.28 4.89
C ALA A 200 12.51 14.77 5.07
N LEU A 201 13.45 14.26 4.28
CA LEU A 201 14.85 14.69 4.30
C LEU A 201 15.07 16.01 3.54
N VAL A 202 14.39 16.19 2.41
CA VAL A 202 14.68 17.28 1.47
C VAL A 202 13.76 18.49 1.68
N LEU A 203 12.45 18.26 1.87
CA LEU A 203 11.48 19.35 1.82
C LEU A 203 11.57 20.35 3.00
N PRO A 204 11.90 19.96 4.25
CA PRO A 204 12.06 20.93 5.33
C PRO A 204 13.21 21.92 5.05
N GLY A 205 14.33 21.42 4.50
CA GLY A 205 15.44 22.26 4.06
C GLY A 205 15.04 23.16 2.89
N ALA A 206 14.31 22.63 1.91
CA ALA A 206 13.80 23.42 0.78
C ALA A 206 12.83 24.52 1.24
N ALA A 207 11.92 24.21 2.16
CA ALA A 207 11.01 25.20 2.73
C ALA A 207 11.75 26.31 3.47
N LEU A 208 12.76 25.94 4.27
CA LEU A 208 13.55 26.89 5.06
C LEU A 208 14.38 27.86 4.20
N HIS A 209 15.01 27.36 3.13
CA HIS A 209 15.97 28.15 2.34
C HIS A 209 15.35 28.79 1.09
N PHE A 210 14.34 28.17 0.51
CA PHE A 210 13.74 28.58 -0.78
C PHE A 210 12.22 28.83 -0.69
N GLY A 211 11.61 28.59 0.48
CA GLY A 211 10.18 28.75 0.70
C GLY A 211 9.30 27.66 0.09
N PHE A 212 7.99 27.74 0.33
CA PHE A 212 7.02 26.73 -0.10
C PHE A 212 6.84 26.67 -1.63
N GLY A 213 7.16 27.73 -2.36
CA GLY A 213 7.17 27.71 -3.82
C GLY A 213 8.09 26.61 -4.36
N ALA A 214 9.31 26.51 -3.84
CA ALA A 214 10.28 25.50 -4.22
C ALA A 214 9.82 24.08 -3.82
N VAL A 215 9.16 23.93 -2.66
CA VAL A 215 8.61 22.65 -2.20
C VAL A 215 7.57 22.12 -3.19
N PHE A 216 6.56 22.92 -3.53
CA PHE A 216 5.49 22.50 -4.42
C PHE A 216 5.98 22.30 -5.87
N ILE A 217 6.86 23.19 -6.37
CA ILE A 217 7.45 23.03 -7.70
C ILE A 217 8.31 21.76 -7.77
N GLY A 218 9.13 21.50 -6.75
CA GLY A 218 9.96 20.28 -6.70
C GLY A 218 9.12 19.01 -6.74
N LEU A 219 8.02 18.97 -5.99
CA LEU A 219 7.06 17.85 -6.02
C LEU A 219 6.35 17.73 -7.37
N ALA A 220 5.98 18.85 -7.99
CA ALA A 220 5.40 18.86 -9.32
C ALA A 220 6.37 18.29 -10.37
N VAL A 221 7.64 18.68 -10.32
CA VAL A 221 8.70 18.14 -11.19
C VAL A 221 8.84 16.63 -11.01
N ALA A 222 8.80 16.12 -9.78
CA ALA A 222 8.83 14.68 -9.52
C ALA A 222 7.63 13.95 -10.14
N CYS A 223 6.41 14.51 -10.04
CA CYS A 223 5.21 13.96 -10.67
C CYS A 223 5.31 13.99 -12.21
N VAL A 224 5.81 15.09 -12.80
CA VAL A 224 6.03 15.20 -14.27
C VAL A 224 7.06 14.18 -14.74
N ALA A 225 8.16 14.02 -14.00
CA ALA A 225 9.18 13.00 -14.33
C ALA A 225 8.60 11.59 -14.30
N ALA A 226 7.80 11.26 -13.28
CA ALA A 226 7.10 9.98 -13.20
C ALA A 226 6.07 9.80 -14.33
N ALA A 227 5.35 10.86 -14.72
CA ALA A 227 4.45 10.85 -15.87
C ALA A 227 5.22 10.61 -17.17
N GLY A 228 6.39 11.25 -17.36
CA GLY A 228 7.28 11.00 -18.49
C GLY A 228 7.73 9.54 -18.56
N MET A 229 8.13 8.95 -17.44
CA MET A 229 8.45 7.52 -17.38
C MET A 229 7.25 6.64 -17.74
N ALA A 230 6.04 6.99 -17.23
CA ALA A 230 4.81 6.28 -17.56
C ALA A 230 4.47 6.40 -19.06
N TRP A 231 4.64 7.57 -19.65
CA TRP A 231 4.45 7.79 -21.09
C TRP A 231 5.37 6.91 -21.94
N LEU A 232 6.66 6.84 -21.58
CA LEU A 232 7.68 6.12 -22.34
C LEU A 232 7.62 4.60 -22.15
N TRP A 233 7.28 4.11 -20.95
CA TRP A 233 7.49 2.71 -20.60
C TRP A 233 6.23 1.96 -20.16
N LEU A 234 5.13 2.65 -19.83
CA LEU A 234 3.90 1.95 -19.48
C LEU A 234 3.09 1.70 -20.77
N LEU A 235 3.32 0.56 -21.38
CA LEU A 235 2.51 0.06 -22.48
C LEU A 235 1.31 -0.71 -21.92
N GLU A 236 0.17 -0.63 -22.59
CA GLU A 236 -0.93 -1.54 -22.28
C GLU A 236 -0.54 -2.94 -22.78
N PRO A 237 -0.65 -3.98 -21.92
CA PRO A 237 -0.37 -5.33 -22.38
C PRO A 237 -1.33 -5.66 -23.55
N PRO A 238 -0.89 -6.44 -24.56
CA PRO A 238 -1.79 -6.95 -25.57
C PRO A 238 -2.96 -7.63 -24.89
N GLU A 239 -4.17 -7.30 -25.30
CA GLU A 239 -5.36 -8.03 -24.84
C GLU A 239 -5.14 -9.51 -25.10
N ALA A 240 -5.14 -10.30 -24.03
CA ALA A 240 -5.19 -11.76 -24.22
C ALA A 240 -6.46 -12.03 -25.02
N PRO A 241 -6.36 -12.75 -26.18
CA PRO A 241 -7.55 -13.13 -26.91
C PRO A 241 -8.50 -13.79 -25.91
N GLU A 242 -9.74 -13.33 -25.86
CA GLU A 242 -10.79 -13.99 -25.09
C GLU A 242 -10.71 -15.49 -25.44
N ALA A 243 -10.45 -16.33 -24.44
CA ALA A 243 -10.54 -17.76 -24.65
C ALA A 243 -11.91 -18.03 -25.28
N PRO A 244 -11.98 -18.78 -26.41
CA PRO A 244 -13.26 -19.08 -27.05
C PRO A 244 -14.21 -19.56 -25.98
N GLN A 245 -15.30 -18.84 -25.75
CA GLN A 245 -16.40 -19.32 -24.91
C GLN A 245 -16.84 -20.63 -25.53
N GLU A 246 -16.52 -21.76 -24.92
CA GLU A 246 -17.10 -23.03 -25.33
C GLU A 246 -18.60 -22.82 -25.38
N PRO A 247 -19.23 -23.07 -26.55
CA PRO A 247 -20.66 -22.95 -26.66
C PRO A 247 -21.28 -23.85 -25.62
N ALA A 248 -22.16 -23.31 -24.80
CA ALA A 248 -22.88 -24.05 -23.77
C ALA A 248 -23.45 -25.30 -24.43
N ARG A 249 -22.87 -26.45 -24.15
CA ARG A 249 -23.46 -27.76 -24.56
C ARG A 249 -24.80 -27.84 -23.88
N THR A 250 -25.83 -27.53 -24.64
CA THR A 250 -27.20 -27.96 -24.37
C THR A 250 -27.23 -29.49 -24.50
N THR A 251 -26.95 -30.19 -23.43
CA THR A 251 -27.31 -31.61 -23.33
C THR A 251 -28.61 -31.68 -22.56
N GLY A 252 -29.63 -32.05 -23.33
CA GLY A 252 -30.94 -32.45 -22.80
C GLY A 252 -30.85 -33.76 -21.99
N ALA A 253 -31.80 -33.85 -21.07
CA ALA A 253 -32.44 -35.01 -20.48
C ALA A 253 -31.60 -36.16 -19.87
N ALA A 254 -31.70 -36.21 -18.56
CA ALA A 254 -32.03 -37.38 -17.71
C ALA A 254 -31.42 -38.76 -18.04
N THR A 255 -30.63 -39.26 -17.09
CA THR A 255 -30.95 -40.52 -16.35
C THR A 255 -29.90 -40.71 -15.23
N GLY A 256 -30.36 -41.11 -14.06
CA GLY A 256 -29.54 -41.21 -12.86
C GLY A 256 -28.53 -42.37 -12.88
N THR A 257 -27.45 -42.17 -12.19
CA THR A 257 -26.72 -43.21 -11.43
C THR A 257 -25.79 -42.55 -10.38
N ARG A 258 -25.67 -43.21 -9.26
CA ARG A 258 -24.92 -42.89 -8.04
C ARG A 258 -23.42 -42.73 -8.27
N GLY A 259 -22.87 -41.66 -7.66
CA GLY A 259 -21.66 -41.73 -6.87
C GLY A 259 -20.32 -41.77 -7.59
N VAL A 260 -19.67 -40.59 -7.78
CA VAL A 260 -18.21 -40.48 -7.68
C VAL A 260 -17.91 -39.10 -7.08
N ARG A 261 -17.03 -39.07 -6.05
CA ARG A 261 -16.53 -37.90 -5.39
C ARG A 261 -15.94 -36.90 -6.41
N GLY A 262 -16.67 -35.82 -6.67
CA GLY A 262 -16.21 -34.75 -7.52
C GLY A 262 -15.31 -33.80 -6.72
N THR A 263 -14.19 -33.47 -7.30
CA THR A 263 -13.29 -32.33 -7.04
C THR A 263 -14.10 -31.06 -6.65
N PRO A 264 -13.62 -30.24 -5.74
CA PRO A 264 -14.31 -29.00 -5.39
C PRO A 264 -14.18 -27.98 -6.53
N GLY A 265 -15.08 -28.07 -7.51
CA GLY A 265 -15.29 -27.08 -8.57
C GLY A 265 -16.31 -26.06 -8.11
N THR A 266 -15.89 -24.81 -8.09
CA THR A 266 -16.68 -23.56 -8.26
C THR A 266 -18.13 -23.59 -7.73
N LEU A 267 -18.28 -23.57 -6.41
CA LEU A 267 -19.50 -23.04 -5.83
C LEU A 267 -19.54 -21.52 -6.14
N ARG A 268 -20.39 -21.13 -7.07
CA ARG A 268 -20.90 -19.77 -7.19
C ARG A 268 -21.50 -19.40 -5.83
N ALA A 269 -20.71 -18.79 -4.96
CA ALA A 269 -21.22 -18.19 -3.73
C ALA A 269 -22.03 -16.96 -4.11
N THR A 270 -23.28 -17.18 -4.49
CA THR A 270 -24.31 -16.15 -4.61
C THR A 270 -24.59 -15.64 -3.20
N GLY A 271 -24.04 -14.46 -2.85
CA GLY A 271 -24.39 -13.75 -1.63
C GLY A 271 -23.27 -13.23 -0.75
N TYR A 272 -22.01 -13.68 -0.90
CA TYR A 272 -20.91 -13.15 -0.09
C TYR A 272 -20.54 -11.73 -0.53
N SER A 273 -20.61 -10.77 0.42
CA SER A 273 -20.18 -9.39 0.23
C SER A 273 -19.09 -9.06 1.26
N PRO A 274 -17.89 -8.62 0.85
CA PRO A 274 -16.84 -8.17 1.77
C PRO A 274 -17.29 -7.08 2.73
N LEU A 275 -18.23 -6.23 2.32
CA LEU A 275 -18.81 -5.16 3.15
C LEU A 275 -19.71 -5.69 4.29
N ARG A 276 -20.09 -6.97 4.27
CA ARG A 276 -20.90 -7.62 5.31
C ARG A 276 -20.12 -8.67 6.08
N ASP A 277 -18.87 -8.92 5.70
CA ASP A 277 -18.01 -9.85 6.40
C ASP A 277 -17.39 -9.16 7.62
N ALA A 278 -17.92 -9.49 8.79
CA ALA A 278 -17.50 -8.90 10.05
C ALA A 278 -16.03 -9.18 10.38
N ARG A 279 -15.44 -10.29 9.93
CA ARG A 279 -14.01 -10.60 10.12
C ARG A 279 -13.13 -9.69 9.29
N LEU A 280 -13.51 -9.47 8.02
CA LEU A 280 -12.84 -8.56 7.13
C LEU A 280 -12.92 -7.14 7.66
N LEU A 281 -14.11 -6.69 8.07
CA LEU A 281 -14.33 -5.36 8.63
C LEU A 281 -13.56 -5.16 9.94
N SER A 282 -13.50 -6.18 10.81
CA SER A 282 -12.71 -6.14 12.04
C SER A 282 -11.21 -6.01 11.75
N THR A 283 -10.69 -6.76 10.77
CA THR A 283 -9.29 -6.64 10.34
C THR A 283 -9.02 -5.24 9.78
N ALA A 284 -9.89 -4.73 8.90
CA ALA A 284 -9.76 -3.39 8.32
C ALA A 284 -9.81 -2.28 9.38
N LEU A 285 -10.72 -2.40 10.36
CA LEU A 285 -10.81 -1.46 11.47
C LEU A 285 -9.56 -1.53 12.36
N GLY A 286 -9.06 -2.74 12.66
CA GLY A 286 -7.81 -2.93 13.38
C GLY A 286 -6.62 -2.27 12.69
N MET A 287 -6.55 -2.39 11.35
CA MET A 287 -5.55 -1.69 10.52
C MET A 287 -5.69 -0.17 10.63
N ALA A 288 -6.89 0.35 10.50
CA ALA A 288 -7.16 1.78 10.59
C ALA A 288 -6.74 2.35 11.94
N VAL A 289 -7.16 1.72 13.04
CA VAL A 289 -6.81 2.15 14.41
C VAL A 289 -5.31 2.06 14.64
N LEU A 290 -4.65 0.99 14.22
CA LEU A 290 -3.19 0.82 14.39
C LEU A 290 -2.37 1.74 13.48
N CYS A 291 -2.98 2.32 12.44
CA CYS A 291 -2.35 3.31 11.58
C CYS A 291 -2.23 4.70 12.28
N MET A 292 -3.12 5.02 13.23
CA MET A 292 -3.14 6.35 13.88
C MET A 292 -1.80 6.72 14.53
N PRO A 293 -1.13 5.88 15.33
CA PRO A 293 0.18 6.19 15.90
C PRO A 293 1.26 6.49 14.85
N GLN A 294 1.23 5.76 13.73
CA GLN A 294 2.15 6.02 12.62
C GLN A 294 1.90 7.40 12.01
N VAL A 295 0.64 7.74 11.74
CA VAL A 295 0.25 9.03 11.19
C VAL A 295 0.66 10.16 12.15
N ALA A 296 0.47 9.98 13.45
CA ALA A 296 0.89 10.95 14.47
C ALA A 296 2.40 11.23 14.39
N VAL A 297 3.24 10.18 14.27
CA VAL A 297 4.68 10.34 14.11
C VAL A 297 5.03 11.09 12.82
N LEU A 298 4.38 10.75 11.71
CA LEU A 298 4.71 11.33 10.40
C LEU A 298 4.20 12.76 10.21
N THR A 299 3.13 13.15 10.88
CA THR A 299 2.52 14.48 10.72
C THR A 299 2.94 15.47 11.81
N PHE A 300 2.91 15.05 13.06
CA PHE A 300 3.22 15.91 14.21
C PHE A 300 4.55 15.59 14.91
N GLY A 301 5.28 14.58 14.46
CA GLY A 301 6.62 14.29 14.98
C GLY A 301 7.59 15.46 14.80
N THR A 302 7.46 16.24 13.69
CA THR A 302 8.24 17.45 13.45
C THR A 302 7.93 18.54 14.48
N VAL A 303 6.64 18.81 14.70
CA VAL A 303 6.19 19.81 15.66
C VAL A 303 6.59 19.42 17.08
N PHE A 304 6.46 18.15 17.44
CA PHE A 304 6.89 17.61 18.72
C PHE A 304 8.41 17.79 18.95
N LEU A 305 9.21 17.41 18.00
CA LEU A 305 10.67 17.52 18.10
C LEU A 305 11.14 18.96 18.12
N HIS A 306 10.45 19.87 17.40
CA HIS A 306 10.76 21.29 17.41
C HIS A 306 10.31 21.96 18.71
N ASP A 307 9.03 21.84 19.06
CA ASP A 307 8.41 22.62 20.13
C ASP A 307 8.73 22.06 21.54
N PHE A 308 8.87 20.74 21.67
CA PHE A 308 9.11 20.09 22.96
C PHE A 308 10.60 19.78 23.17
N ALA A 309 11.27 19.23 22.14
CA ALA A 309 12.67 18.81 22.27
C ALA A 309 13.68 19.88 21.84
N HIS A 310 13.23 20.96 21.19
CA HIS A 310 14.04 22.10 20.73
C HIS A 310 15.23 21.69 19.83
N VAL A 311 15.05 20.64 19.02
CA VAL A 311 16.10 20.14 18.14
C VAL A 311 16.09 20.81 16.77
N SER A 312 17.22 20.77 16.08
CA SER A 312 17.39 21.39 14.76
C SER A 312 16.54 20.72 13.67
N VAL A 313 16.24 21.47 12.61
CA VAL A 313 15.52 20.97 11.42
C VAL A 313 16.24 19.75 10.82
N LEU A 314 17.57 19.74 10.81
CA LEU A 314 18.35 18.61 10.33
C LEU A 314 18.08 17.33 11.17
N THR A 315 18.10 17.47 12.51
CA THR A 315 17.80 16.35 13.41
C THR A 315 16.39 15.81 13.19
N ILE A 316 15.40 16.71 13.01
CA ILE A 316 14.02 16.35 12.70
C ILE A 316 13.95 15.56 11.38
N SER A 317 14.56 16.09 10.31
CA SER A 317 14.58 15.42 9.00
C SER A 317 15.25 14.06 9.04
N LEU A 318 16.39 13.93 9.72
CA LEU A 318 17.08 12.65 9.90
C LEU A 318 16.24 11.66 10.70
N THR A 319 15.54 12.10 11.74
CA THR A 319 14.65 11.28 12.55
C THR A 319 13.52 10.70 11.71
N LEU A 320 12.81 11.53 10.93
CA LEU A 320 11.73 11.06 10.06
C LEU A 320 12.25 10.24 8.89
N GLY A 321 13.42 10.58 8.33
CA GLY A 321 14.09 9.77 7.33
C GLY A 321 14.44 8.36 7.85
N ALA A 322 14.91 8.25 9.10
CA ALA A 322 15.17 6.98 9.77
C ALA A 322 13.89 6.16 9.99
N VAL A 323 12.79 6.80 10.41
CA VAL A 323 11.47 6.16 10.52
C VAL A 323 11.05 5.54 9.18
N GLN A 324 11.14 6.30 8.10
CA GLN A 324 10.71 5.85 6.78
C GLN A 324 11.62 4.75 6.21
N THR A 325 12.93 4.86 6.42
CA THR A 325 13.88 3.81 6.04
C THR A 325 13.61 2.51 6.81
N GLY A 326 13.44 2.60 8.13
CA GLY A 326 13.06 1.47 8.96
C GLY A 326 11.71 0.86 8.55
N ALA A 327 10.74 1.69 8.18
CA ALA A 327 9.45 1.24 7.65
C ALA A 327 9.59 0.45 6.35
N ALA A 328 10.44 0.91 5.41
CA ALA A 328 10.71 0.18 4.16
C ALA A 328 11.34 -1.19 4.43
N VAL A 329 12.35 -1.24 5.29
CA VAL A 329 13.05 -2.49 5.66
C VAL A 329 12.11 -3.47 6.34
N THR A 330 11.34 -2.99 7.33
CA THR A 330 10.42 -3.86 8.10
C THR A 330 9.27 -4.38 7.24
N ARG A 331 8.78 -3.64 6.25
CA ARG A 331 7.74 -4.12 5.32
C ARG A 331 8.22 -5.31 4.47
N VAL A 332 9.46 -5.26 3.96
CA VAL A 332 10.04 -6.38 3.20
C VAL A 332 10.31 -7.58 4.10
N TRP A 333 10.90 -7.33 5.26
CA TRP A 333 11.23 -8.38 6.23
C TRP A 333 9.98 -9.09 6.75
N SER A 334 8.94 -8.34 7.15
CA SER A 334 7.71 -8.89 7.71
C SER A 334 6.95 -9.76 6.71
N GLY A 335 6.91 -9.37 5.44
CA GLY A 335 6.32 -10.19 4.37
C GLY A 335 7.00 -11.55 4.27
N ARG A 336 8.33 -11.56 4.09
CA ARG A 336 9.12 -12.81 4.03
C ARG A 336 9.01 -13.67 5.29
N PHE A 337 9.05 -13.02 6.46
CA PHE A 337 8.94 -13.71 7.75
C PHE A 337 7.60 -14.43 7.92
N THR A 338 6.50 -13.72 7.63
CA THR A 338 5.14 -14.27 7.79
C THR A 338 4.78 -15.29 6.71
N ASP A 339 5.26 -15.14 5.49
CA ASP A 339 5.06 -16.11 4.42
C ASP A 339 5.76 -17.43 4.74
N LYS A 340 6.99 -17.37 5.24
CA LYS A 340 7.74 -18.56 5.67
C LYS A 340 7.09 -19.27 6.86
N ARG A 341 6.56 -18.51 7.83
CA ARG A 341 6.01 -19.06 9.08
C ARG A 341 4.49 -19.30 9.04
N ARG A 342 3.80 -18.79 8.01
CA ARG A 342 2.33 -18.84 7.87
C ARG A 342 1.57 -18.38 9.11
N ASN A 343 2.08 -17.36 9.81
CA ASN A 343 1.58 -16.90 11.10
C ASN A 343 1.12 -15.43 11.11
N ARG A 344 0.55 -14.95 9.99
CA ARG A 344 0.11 -13.56 9.81
C ARG A 344 -0.75 -13.02 10.97
N PRO A 345 -1.78 -13.75 11.47
CA PRO A 345 -2.59 -13.25 12.58
C PRO A 345 -1.82 -13.04 13.89
N ALA A 346 -0.90 -13.96 14.20
CA ALA A 346 -0.05 -13.83 15.38
C ALA A 346 0.91 -12.64 15.24
N TYR A 347 1.43 -12.41 14.02
CA TYR A 347 2.28 -11.27 13.72
C TYR A 347 1.55 -9.93 13.90
N LEU A 348 0.31 -9.80 13.41
CA LEU A 348 -0.48 -8.58 13.58
C LEU A 348 -0.75 -8.26 15.06
N ARG A 349 -1.06 -9.27 15.86
CA ARG A 349 -1.21 -9.13 17.31
C ARG A 349 0.10 -8.71 18.00
N ALA A 350 1.21 -9.30 17.59
CA ALA A 350 2.53 -8.93 18.10
C ALA A 350 2.90 -7.49 17.73
N CYS A 351 2.56 -7.02 16.52
CA CYS A 351 2.72 -5.62 16.13
C CYS A 351 1.90 -4.68 17.01
N ALA A 352 0.63 -5.01 17.30
CA ALA A 352 -0.19 -4.20 18.20
C ALA A 352 0.43 -4.10 19.61
N ILE A 353 0.90 -5.22 20.17
CA ILE A 353 1.57 -5.22 21.47
C ILE A 353 2.85 -4.37 21.43
N ALA A 354 3.69 -4.54 20.40
CA ALA A 354 4.94 -3.80 20.27
C ALA A 354 4.70 -2.29 20.13
N VAL A 355 3.69 -1.88 19.35
CA VAL A 355 3.25 -0.48 19.26
C VAL A 355 2.84 0.02 20.64
N GLY A 356 1.97 -0.71 21.35
CA GLY A 356 1.50 -0.34 22.69
C GLY A 356 2.65 -0.12 23.67
N VAL A 357 3.61 -1.05 23.70
CA VAL A 357 4.78 -0.97 24.60
C VAL A 357 5.65 0.25 24.29
N VAL A 358 6.03 0.44 23.03
CA VAL A 358 6.91 1.55 22.65
C VAL A 358 6.24 2.91 22.90
N PHE A 359 4.97 3.06 22.56
CA PHE A 359 4.24 4.31 22.77
C PHE A 359 3.90 4.56 24.24
N ALA A 360 3.72 3.52 25.05
CA ALA A 360 3.58 3.66 26.50
C ALA A 360 4.88 4.21 27.12
N ILE A 361 6.03 3.66 26.73
CA ILE A 361 7.33 4.12 27.20
C ILE A 361 7.60 5.55 26.72
N LEU A 362 7.32 5.86 25.45
CA LEU A 362 7.50 7.21 24.90
C LEU A 362 6.60 8.21 25.62
N GLY A 363 5.31 7.90 25.77
CA GLY A 363 4.35 8.77 26.47
C GLY A 363 4.72 8.99 27.93
N GLY A 364 5.15 7.94 28.63
CA GLY A 364 5.63 8.03 30.01
C GLY A 364 6.91 8.85 30.15
N LEU A 365 7.88 8.66 29.26
CA LEU A 365 9.12 9.46 29.22
C LEU A 365 8.80 10.93 28.98
N VAL A 366 7.95 11.25 28.00
CA VAL A 366 7.57 12.63 27.67
C VAL A 366 6.81 13.28 28.84
N ALA A 367 5.89 12.56 29.48
CA ALA A 367 5.21 13.06 30.67
C ALA A 367 6.18 13.34 31.83
N MET A 368 7.16 12.46 32.07
CA MET A 368 8.21 12.66 33.06
C MET A 368 9.08 13.91 32.72
N LEU A 369 9.50 14.04 31.48
CA LEU A 369 10.33 15.18 31.03
C LEU A 369 9.55 16.50 31.09
N SER A 370 8.24 16.48 30.89
CA SER A 370 7.38 17.66 31.08
C SER A 370 7.37 18.15 32.52
N MET A 371 7.50 17.23 33.50
CA MET A 371 7.56 17.56 34.93
C MET A 371 9.00 17.94 35.40
N ARG A 372 10.00 17.57 34.63
CA ARG A 372 11.44 17.78 34.95
C ARG A 372 12.18 18.35 33.74
N PRO A 373 11.98 19.64 33.43
CA PRO A 373 12.60 20.27 32.27
C PRO A 373 14.13 20.21 32.27
N ASP A 374 14.78 20.20 33.45
CA ASP A 374 16.22 20.10 33.64
C ASP A 374 16.80 18.78 33.03
N TRP A 375 15.96 17.75 32.89
CA TRP A 375 16.36 16.44 32.36
C TRP A 375 16.11 16.33 30.84
N LEU A 376 15.49 17.36 30.24
CA LEU A 376 15.09 17.32 28.81
C LEU A 376 16.29 17.04 27.90
N ALA A 377 17.39 17.73 28.09
CA ALA A 377 18.58 17.56 27.26
C ALA A 377 19.14 16.12 27.32
N HIS A 378 19.13 15.50 28.50
CA HIS A 378 19.56 14.12 28.69
C HIS A 378 18.56 13.09 28.15
N GLY A 379 17.26 13.39 28.20
CA GLY A 379 16.19 12.52 27.73
C GLY A 379 15.96 12.59 26.21
N THR A 380 16.36 13.66 25.57
CA THR A 380 16.12 13.90 24.13
C THR A 380 16.65 12.76 23.23
N PRO A 381 17.87 12.21 23.39
CA PRO A 381 18.34 11.11 22.54
C PRO A 381 17.48 9.85 22.66
N LEU A 382 17.06 9.50 23.89
CA LEU A 382 16.16 8.35 24.13
C LEU A 382 14.78 8.60 23.53
N MET A 383 14.27 9.80 23.66
CA MET A 383 12.99 10.20 23.08
C MET A 383 12.98 10.10 21.55
N ILE A 384 14.06 10.55 20.88
CA ILE A 384 14.25 10.41 19.44
C ILE A 384 14.32 8.91 19.06
N ALA A 385 15.09 8.11 19.79
CA ALA A 385 15.21 6.69 19.53
C ALA A 385 13.85 5.96 19.68
N LEU A 386 13.05 6.30 20.69
CA LEU A 386 11.72 5.75 20.90
C LEU A 386 10.74 6.22 19.82
N LEU A 387 10.84 7.46 19.36
CA LEU A 387 10.01 7.97 18.25
C LEU A 387 10.32 7.23 16.95
N ILE A 388 11.60 6.99 16.65
CA ILE A 388 12.02 6.19 15.49
C ILE A 388 11.48 4.76 15.63
N ALA A 389 11.72 4.11 16.77
CA ALA A 389 11.26 2.75 17.03
C ALA A 389 9.72 2.66 16.90
N GLY A 390 9.00 3.61 17.51
CA GLY A 390 7.54 3.70 17.44
C GLY A 390 7.03 3.83 16.01
N GLY A 391 7.60 4.73 15.22
CA GLY A 391 7.23 4.91 13.82
C GLY A 391 7.52 3.68 12.96
N VAL A 392 8.66 3.01 13.17
CA VAL A 392 9.03 1.78 12.47
C VAL A 392 8.08 0.64 12.82
N VAL A 393 7.82 0.40 14.10
CA VAL A 393 6.94 -0.69 14.56
C VAL A 393 5.49 -0.43 14.11
N ALA A 394 5.03 0.83 14.20
CA ALA A 394 3.71 1.22 13.70
C ALA A 394 3.56 1.07 12.18
N SER A 395 4.67 0.94 11.43
CA SER A 395 4.66 0.70 9.98
C SER A 395 4.79 -0.77 9.58
N ALA A 396 5.21 -1.65 10.50
CA ALA A 396 5.64 -3.02 10.18
C ALA A 396 4.49 -3.96 9.77
N TRP A 397 3.26 -3.66 10.15
CA TRP A 397 2.07 -4.50 9.92
C TRP A 397 1.47 -4.37 8.51
N HIS A 398 1.75 -3.28 7.75
CA HIS A 398 1.03 -2.94 6.52
C HIS A 398 0.97 -4.06 5.49
N GLY A 399 2.11 -4.59 5.05
CA GLY A 399 2.14 -5.63 4.01
C GLY A 399 1.42 -6.90 4.44
N VAL A 400 1.58 -7.28 5.70
CA VAL A 400 0.99 -8.49 6.27
C VAL A 400 -0.53 -8.36 6.39
N ALA A 401 -1.02 -7.21 6.88
CA ALA A 401 -2.44 -6.97 7.07
C ALA A 401 -3.20 -6.87 5.74
N PHE A 402 -2.66 -6.18 4.73
CA PHE A 402 -3.27 -6.14 3.40
C PHE A 402 -3.31 -7.53 2.74
N THR A 403 -2.25 -8.35 2.93
CA THR A 403 -2.24 -9.73 2.43
C THR A 403 -3.29 -10.58 3.16
N GLU A 404 -3.45 -10.40 4.47
CA GLU A 404 -4.48 -11.13 5.23
C GLU A 404 -5.90 -10.70 4.80
N LEU A 405 -6.14 -9.39 4.58
CA LEU A 405 -7.41 -8.90 4.06
C LEU A 405 -7.77 -9.52 2.70
N ALA A 406 -6.81 -9.55 1.77
CA ALA A 406 -7.00 -10.16 0.46
C ALA A 406 -7.26 -11.67 0.57
N THR A 407 -6.59 -12.36 1.51
CA THR A 407 -6.77 -13.79 1.77
C THR A 407 -8.15 -14.10 2.35
N LEU A 408 -8.65 -13.27 3.27
CA LEU A 408 -9.99 -13.41 3.85
C LEU A 408 -11.10 -13.26 2.80
N ALA A 409 -10.95 -12.30 1.88
CA ALA A 409 -11.93 -12.04 0.83
C ALA A 409 -11.92 -13.07 -0.31
N GLY A 410 -10.81 -13.80 -0.48
CA GLY A 410 -10.59 -14.68 -1.63
C GLY A 410 -10.24 -13.91 -2.91
N ALA A 411 -9.71 -14.64 -3.91
CA ALA A 411 -9.16 -14.07 -5.13
C ALA A 411 -10.15 -13.19 -5.92
N SER A 412 -11.42 -13.57 -5.98
CA SER A 412 -12.44 -12.86 -6.75
C SER A 412 -12.87 -11.52 -6.13
N ARG A 413 -12.58 -11.27 -4.84
CA ARG A 413 -13.01 -10.07 -4.11
C ARG A 413 -11.88 -9.37 -3.36
N ALA A 414 -10.65 -9.75 -3.61
CA ALA A 414 -9.46 -9.17 -3.00
C ALA A 414 -9.37 -7.65 -3.26
N GLY A 415 -9.73 -7.18 -4.46
CA GLY A 415 -9.73 -5.76 -4.80
C GLY A 415 -10.65 -4.93 -3.91
N THR A 416 -11.88 -5.39 -3.68
CA THR A 416 -12.85 -4.72 -2.80
C THR A 416 -12.34 -4.70 -1.35
N ALA A 417 -11.77 -5.80 -0.86
CA ALA A 417 -11.22 -5.89 0.48
C ALA A 417 -10.05 -4.92 0.70
N LEU A 418 -9.13 -4.87 -0.26
CA LEU A 418 -8.00 -3.94 -0.24
C LEU A 418 -8.48 -2.47 -0.28
N GLY A 419 -9.53 -2.18 -1.08
CA GLY A 419 -10.17 -0.86 -1.11
C GLY A 419 -10.73 -0.46 0.26
N ILE A 420 -11.44 -1.36 0.96
CA ILE A 420 -11.96 -1.11 2.32
C ILE A 420 -10.80 -0.80 3.28
N GLY A 421 -9.73 -1.61 3.26
CA GLY A 421 -8.54 -1.38 4.09
C GLY A 421 -7.86 -0.05 3.80
N ASN A 422 -7.67 0.29 2.52
CA ASN A 422 -7.08 1.57 2.10
C ASN A 422 -7.93 2.76 2.55
N THR A 423 -9.24 2.72 2.34
CA THR A 423 -10.14 3.80 2.78
C THR A 423 -10.02 4.02 4.28
N GLY A 424 -9.99 2.95 5.10
CA GLY A 424 -9.76 3.06 6.54
C GLY A 424 -8.43 3.73 6.88
N VAL A 425 -7.33 3.31 6.25
CA VAL A 425 -5.99 3.87 6.46
C VAL A 425 -5.93 5.35 6.05
N PHE A 426 -6.48 5.74 4.90
CA PHE A 426 -6.47 7.14 4.47
C PHE A 426 -7.42 8.03 5.27
N LEU A 427 -8.52 7.48 5.77
CA LEU A 427 -9.38 8.19 6.71
C LEU A 427 -8.65 8.51 8.01
N THR A 428 -7.78 7.63 8.52
CA THR A 428 -6.96 7.94 9.70
C THR A 428 -5.89 8.99 9.42
N MET A 429 -5.41 9.13 8.18
CA MET A 429 -4.54 10.25 7.80
C MET A 429 -5.25 11.60 7.88
N PHE A 430 -6.57 11.64 7.77
CA PHE A 430 -7.37 12.82 8.03
C PHE A 430 -7.67 13.01 9.52
N LEU A 431 -8.17 11.97 10.17
CA LEU A 431 -8.65 12.06 11.56
C LEU A 431 -7.52 12.28 12.57
N THR A 432 -6.37 11.64 12.38
CA THR A 432 -5.27 11.73 13.37
C THR A 432 -4.75 13.15 13.55
N PRO A 433 -4.39 13.91 12.49
CA PRO A 433 -3.95 15.29 12.66
C PRO A 433 -5.00 16.22 13.29
N LEU A 434 -6.29 15.92 13.14
CA LEU A 434 -7.37 16.66 13.80
C LEU A 434 -7.47 16.34 15.30
N THR A 435 -7.18 15.11 15.72
CA THR A 435 -7.27 14.71 17.12
C THR A 435 -6.09 15.18 17.97
N ILE A 436 -4.90 15.36 17.36
CA ILE A 436 -3.67 15.73 18.08
C ILE A 436 -3.79 17.09 18.79
N PRO A 437 -4.30 18.17 18.16
CA PRO A 437 -4.48 19.46 18.87
C PRO A 437 -5.40 19.37 20.08
N LEU A 438 -6.44 18.55 19.99
CA LEU A 438 -7.35 18.28 21.13
C LEU A 438 -6.61 17.53 22.25
N LEU A 439 -5.83 16.51 21.95
CA LEU A 439 -5.04 15.79 22.94
C LEU A 439 -3.98 16.69 23.59
N LEU A 440 -3.37 17.59 22.81
CA LEU A 440 -2.43 18.57 23.31
C LEU A 440 -3.06 19.55 24.31
N SER A 441 -4.28 20.00 24.05
CA SER A 441 -5.00 20.93 24.96
C SER A 441 -5.42 20.28 26.27
N ILE A 442 -5.61 18.95 26.28
CA ILE A 442 -6.07 18.20 27.47
C ILE A 442 -4.88 17.72 28.33
N GLY A 443 -3.83 17.20 27.72
CA GLY A 443 -2.77 16.51 28.47
C GLY A 443 -1.36 16.61 27.83
N GLY A 444 -1.17 17.53 26.90
CA GLY A 444 0.12 17.79 26.29
C GLY A 444 0.67 16.62 25.47
N TRP A 445 1.96 16.66 25.14
CA TRP A 445 2.62 15.65 24.31
C TRP A 445 2.65 14.26 24.94
N GLY A 446 2.68 14.15 26.27
CA GLY A 446 2.61 12.86 26.95
C GLY A 446 1.34 12.10 26.60
N LEU A 447 0.18 12.80 26.58
CA LEU A 447 -1.11 12.20 26.19
C LEU A 447 -1.18 11.84 24.71
N VAL A 448 -0.60 12.68 23.84
CA VAL A 448 -0.54 12.39 22.39
C VAL A 448 0.15 11.06 22.14
N TRP A 449 1.31 10.83 22.73
CA TRP A 449 2.06 9.57 22.54
C TRP A 449 1.43 8.40 23.30
N ALA A 450 0.85 8.61 24.49
CA ALA A 450 0.06 7.59 25.19
C ALA A 450 -1.17 7.15 24.38
N GLY A 451 -1.69 8.01 23.48
CA GLY A 451 -2.74 7.65 22.53
C GLY A 451 -2.37 6.44 21.65
N GLY A 452 -1.07 6.25 21.37
CA GLY A 452 -0.59 5.06 20.65
C GLY A 452 -0.82 3.74 21.42
N LEU A 453 -0.70 3.76 22.76
CA LEU A 453 -1.07 2.61 23.59
C LEU A 453 -2.57 2.33 23.51
N ILE A 454 -3.41 3.38 23.54
CA ILE A 454 -4.87 3.23 23.43
C ILE A 454 -5.23 2.61 22.08
N CYS A 455 -4.66 3.13 20.99
CA CYS A 455 -4.86 2.56 19.66
C CYS A 455 -4.44 1.09 19.59
N ALA A 456 -3.29 0.74 20.15
CA ALA A 456 -2.81 -0.64 20.21
C ALA A 456 -3.75 -1.56 21.01
N ALA A 457 -4.24 -1.09 22.17
CA ALA A 457 -5.19 -1.81 23.01
C ALA A 457 -6.54 -2.05 22.29
N LEU A 458 -6.98 -1.10 21.47
CA LEU A 458 -8.20 -1.24 20.65
C LEU A 458 -7.99 -2.15 19.44
N ALA A 459 -6.83 -2.08 18.79
CA ALA A 459 -6.53 -2.87 17.59
C ALA A 459 -6.30 -4.36 17.91
N TRP A 460 -5.71 -4.68 19.06
CA TRP A 460 -5.40 -6.05 19.44
C TRP A 460 -6.63 -6.98 19.50
N PRO A 461 -7.75 -6.65 20.19
CA PRO A 461 -8.95 -7.48 20.19
C PRO A 461 -9.58 -7.61 18.81
N LEU A 462 -9.50 -6.58 17.95
CA LEU A 462 -10.00 -6.64 16.58
C LEU A 462 -9.26 -7.70 15.75
N PHE A 463 -7.94 -7.81 15.91
CA PHE A 463 -7.14 -8.87 15.27
C PHE A 463 -7.34 -10.25 15.92
N VAL A 464 -7.70 -10.32 17.20
CA VAL A 464 -8.06 -11.60 17.86
C VAL A 464 -9.40 -12.09 17.34
N TRP A 465 -10.41 -11.21 17.31
CA TRP A 465 -11.77 -11.58 16.92
C TRP A 465 -11.86 -12.04 15.47
N SER A 466 -11.16 -11.40 14.56
CA SER A 466 -11.15 -11.77 13.13
C SER A 466 -10.69 -13.22 12.85
N HIS A 467 -10.09 -13.91 13.84
CA HIS A 467 -9.51 -15.24 13.69
C HIS A 467 -10.06 -16.30 14.65
N ARG A 468 -11.05 -15.98 15.49
CA ARG A 468 -11.56 -16.88 16.53
C ARG A 468 -12.14 -18.21 16.03
N ASP A 469 -12.64 -18.27 14.80
CA ASP A 469 -13.33 -19.46 14.29
C ASP A 469 -12.46 -20.34 13.36
N ARG A 470 -11.13 -20.21 13.41
CA ARG A 470 -10.21 -21.09 12.66
C ARG A 470 -9.73 -22.31 13.49
N THR A 471 -10.22 -22.54 14.69
CA THR A 471 -10.00 -23.81 15.39
C THR A 471 -10.85 -24.85 14.69
N PRO A 472 -10.27 -25.89 14.06
CA PRO A 472 -11.06 -27.02 13.57
C PRO A 472 -11.66 -27.73 14.80
N THR A 473 -12.97 -27.81 14.84
CA THR A 473 -13.71 -28.76 15.67
C THR A 473 -13.52 -30.15 15.11
#